data_46d4924cea3a338c286dbc7f65ee4365
#
_entry.id   46d4924cea3a338c286dbc7f65ee4365
#
_cell.length_a   1.000
_cell.length_b   1.000
_cell.length_c   1.000
_cell.angle_alpha   90.00
_cell.angle_beta   90.00
_cell.angle_gamma   90.00
#
_symmetry.space_group_name_H-M   'P 1'
#
loop_
_entity.id
_entity.type
_entity.pdbx_description
1 polymer ?
#
loop_
_entity_poly.entity_id
_entity_poly.type
_entity_poly.pdbx_seq_one_letter_code
_entity_poly.pdbx_strand_id
1 'polypeptide(L)'
;MKKCLKKFSLFEWGMIIAVIAFTVYFLLIDKENSIWYLLIDGLAAICGIFCVVLCAKGKKSQYIWGLFNVIGYIIIAFINKYYGEVMLNALYYLPSQFIGYYLWNKHENKKTNDVEAKKLNLKQTAVLLVATAACIFGYKLILDLLGGNNTILDSASTMISIIANSLMLLRYREQWLLWIIIDMITVVMWILVKDFIMVTMWAVYLINAFYGYYNWTKIAKK
;
A
#
# COMPACT_ATOMS: atom_id res chain seq x y z
N MET A 1 -19.72 -6.02 15.69
CA MET A 1 -19.62 -6.20 14.23
C MET A 1 -20.65 -5.41 13.42
N LYS A 2 -21.97 -5.47 13.67
CA LYS A 2 -22.99 -4.76 12.87
C LYS A 2 -22.85 -3.23 12.77
N LYS A 3 -22.28 -2.54 13.78
CA LYS A 3 -22.05 -1.06 13.75
C LYS A 3 -20.86 -0.62 12.88
N CYS A 4 -19.89 -1.50 12.60
CA CYS A 4 -18.73 -1.19 11.78
C CYS A 4 -19.05 -1.28 10.28
N LEU A 5 -19.86 -2.26 9.89
CA LEU A 5 -20.26 -2.54 8.50
C LEU A 5 -21.16 -1.45 7.89
N LYS A 6 -21.95 -0.73 8.72
CA LYS A 6 -22.78 0.41 8.25
C LYS A 6 -22.00 1.67 7.86
N LYS A 7 -20.66 1.66 7.95
CA LYS A 7 -19.82 2.84 7.72
C LYS A 7 -19.09 2.88 6.35
N PHE A 8 -19.20 1.84 5.52
CA PHE A 8 -18.62 1.83 4.18
C PHE A 8 -19.64 2.35 3.17
N SER A 9 -19.18 3.20 2.25
CA SER A 9 -19.99 3.65 1.11
C SER A 9 -20.16 2.51 0.09
N LEU A 10 -21.13 2.67 -0.83
CA LEU A 10 -21.35 1.70 -1.90
C LEU A 10 -20.09 1.53 -2.78
N PHE A 11 -19.36 2.63 -3.01
CA PHE A 11 -18.10 2.64 -3.74
C PHE A 11 -17.01 1.82 -3.03
N GLU A 12 -16.84 2.00 -1.72
CA GLU A 12 -15.88 1.24 -0.92
C GLU A 12 -16.21 -0.25 -0.89
N TRP A 13 -17.49 -0.57 -0.77
CA TRP A 13 -17.96 -1.95 -0.88
C TRP A 13 -17.68 -2.54 -2.26
N GLY A 14 -17.86 -1.75 -3.33
CA GLY A 14 -17.53 -2.18 -4.69
C GLY A 14 -16.07 -2.60 -4.83
N MET A 15 -15.13 -1.82 -4.31
CA MET A 15 -13.70 -2.16 -4.33
C MET A 15 -13.39 -3.43 -3.52
N ILE A 16 -13.95 -3.55 -2.32
CA ILE A 16 -13.75 -4.72 -1.46
C ILE A 16 -14.30 -5.99 -2.13
N ILE A 17 -15.53 -5.91 -2.65
CA ILE A 17 -16.17 -7.05 -3.32
C ILE A 17 -15.40 -7.45 -4.58
N ALA A 18 -14.88 -6.48 -5.36
CA ALA A 18 -14.08 -6.78 -6.53
C ALA A 18 -12.85 -7.62 -6.17
N VAL A 19 -12.06 -7.20 -5.17
CA VAL A 19 -10.87 -7.96 -4.75
C VAL A 19 -11.26 -9.33 -4.19
N ILE A 20 -12.31 -9.44 -3.37
CA ILE A 20 -12.77 -10.73 -2.85
C ILE A 20 -13.21 -11.65 -4.00
N ALA A 21 -13.96 -11.14 -4.97
CA ALA A 21 -14.42 -11.93 -6.11
C ALA A 21 -13.24 -12.46 -6.95
N PHE A 22 -12.23 -11.63 -7.20
CA PHE A 22 -11.00 -12.05 -7.86
C PHE A 22 -10.25 -13.11 -7.04
N THR A 23 -10.07 -12.90 -5.75
CA THR A 23 -9.42 -13.87 -4.86
C THR A 23 -10.13 -15.23 -4.92
N VAL A 24 -11.47 -15.24 -4.82
CA VAL A 24 -12.26 -16.47 -4.90
C VAL A 24 -12.13 -17.12 -6.29
N TYR A 25 -12.17 -16.33 -7.35
CA TYR A 25 -11.98 -16.82 -8.71
C TYR A 25 -10.65 -17.56 -8.84
N PHE A 26 -9.55 -16.97 -8.34
CA PHE A 26 -8.23 -17.63 -8.37
C PHE A 26 -8.16 -18.91 -7.53
N LEU A 27 -8.72 -18.90 -6.34
CA LEU A 27 -8.82 -20.10 -5.51
C LEU A 27 -9.50 -21.28 -6.25
N LEU A 28 -10.40 -20.98 -7.18
CA LEU A 28 -11.14 -22.00 -7.92
C LEU A 28 -10.44 -22.49 -9.18
N ILE A 29 -9.65 -21.65 -9.85
CA ILE A 29 -9.04 -21.98 -11.15
C ILE A 29 -7.57 -22.37 -11.08
N ASP A 30 -6.83 -21.88 -10.10
CA ASP A 30 -5.42 -22.20 -9.93
C ASP A 30 -5.29 -23.64 -9.42
N LYS A 31 -4.69 -24.49 -10.24
CA LYS A 31 -4.42 -25.90 -9.93
C LYS A 31 -2.92 -26.18 -9.76
N GLU A 32 -2.08 -25.18 -9.97
CA GLU A 32 -0.63 -25.33 -9.92
C GLU A 32 -0.11 -25.16 -8.51
N ASN A 33 -0.69 -24.21 -7.76
CA ASN A 33 -0.27 -23.90 -6.40
C ASN A 33 -0.99 -24.76 -5.34
N SER A 34 -0.32 -24.98 -4.21
CA SER A 34 -0.92 -25.69 -3.09
C SER A 34 -2.08 -24.88 -2.49
N ILE A 35 -3.09 -25.56 -1.95
CA ILE A 35 -4.24 -24.92 -1.32
C ILE A 35 -3.82 -23.98 -0.16
N TRP A 36 -2.77 -24.34 0.59
CA TRP A 36 -2.24 -23.49 1.67
C TRP A 36 -1.63 -22.19 1.15
N TYR A 37 -0.90 -22.26 0.04
CA TYR A 37 -0.36 -21.08 -0.62
C TYR A 37 -1.49 -20.13 -1.04
N LEU A 38 -2.49 -20.65 -1.74
CA LEU A 38 -3.64 -19.88 -2.22
C LEU A 38 -4.48 -19.27 -1.07
N LEU A 39 -4.62 -20.00 0.04
CA LEU A 39 -5.33 -19.49 1.23
C LEU A 39 -4.56 -18.35 1.89
N ILE A 40 -3.25 -18.45 2.03
CA ILE A 40 -2.42 -17.39 2.63
C ILE A 40 -2.43 -16.15 1.73
N ASP A 41 -2.24 -16.35 0.40
CA ASP A 41 -2.26 -15.26 -0.58
C ASP A 41 -3.61 -14.56 -0.61
N GLY A 42 -4.70 -15.33 -0.66
CA GLY A 42 -6.05 -14.80 -0.62
C GLY A 42 -6.37 -14.03 0.66
N LEU A 43 -5.95 -14.53 1.82
CA LEU A 43 -6.09 -13.83 3.09
C LEU A 43 -5.27 -12.52 3.10
N ALA A 44 -4.04 -12.56 2.58
CA ALA A 44 -3.22 -11.37 2.45
C ALA A 44 -3.88 -10.31 1.55
N ALA A 45 -4.42 -10.72 0.39
CA ALA A 45 -5.11 -9.83 -0.53
C ALA A 45 -6.38 -9.21 0.10
N ILE A 46 -7.19 -10.00 0.80
CA ILE A 46 -8.39 -9.51 1.52
C ILE A 46 -7.99 -8.54 2.64
N CYS A 47 -6.96 -8.86 3.43
CA CYS A 47 -6.47 -7.94 4.44
C CYS A 47 -5.91 -6.65 3.82
N GLY A 48 -5.24 -6.75 2.66
CA GLY A 48 -4.71 -5.63 1.91
C GLY A 48 -5.79 -4.65 1.46
N ILE A 49 -6.90 -5.13 0.86
CA ILE A 49 -7.98 -4.22 0.44
C ILE A 49 -8.65 -3.52 1.62
N PHE A 50 -8.88 -4.20 2.74
CA PHE A 50 -9.38 -3.55 3.96
C PHE A 50 -8.38 -2.52 4.50
N CYS A 51 -7.09 -2.82 4.48
CA CYS A 51 -6.03 -1.91 4.88
C CYS A 51 -6.10 -0.61 4.05
N VAL A 52 -6.05 -0.68 2.71
CA VAL A 52 -5.98 0.51 1.85
C VAL A 52 -7.27 1.33 1.86
N VAL A 53 -8.44 0.69 1.95
CA VAL A 53 -9.72 1.39 2.05
C VAL A 53 -9.85 2.10 3.40
N LEU A 54 -9.46 1.48 4.50
CA LEU A 54 -9.45 2.11 5.82
C LEU A 54 -8.42 3.22 5.92
N CYS A 55 -7.26 3.07 5.27
CA CYS A 55 -6.26 4.13 5.11
C CYS A 55 -6.85 5.34 4.39
N ALA A 56 -7.57 5.14 3.28
CA ALA A 56 -8.24 6.20 2.54
C ALA A 56 -9.29 6.95 3.39
N LYS A 57 -9.86 6.28 4.39
CA LYS A 57 -10.78 6.88 5.38
C LYS A 57 -10.08 7.53 6.57
N GLY A 58 -8.76 7.47 6.65
CA GLY A 58 -8.00 7.95 7.81
C GLY A 58 -8.24 7.16 9.10
N LYS A 59 -8.58 5.87 9.01
CA LYS A 59 -8.89 5.02 10.17
C LYS A 59 -7.65 4.26 10.64
N LYS A 60 -7.27 4.41 11.92
CA LYS A 60 -6.12 3.68 12.50
C LYS A 60 -6.24 2.16 12.43
N SER A 61 -7.46 1.62 12.32
CA SER A 61 -7.70 0.19 12.15
C SER A 61 -7.10 -0.39 10.87
N GLN A 62 -6.70 0.44 9.90
CA GLN A 62 -5.95 0.02 8.73
C GLN A 62 -4.66 -0.72 9.11
N TYR A 63 -3.96 -0.31 10.18
CA TYR A 63 -2.73 -0.97 10.62
C TYR A 63 -2.93 -2.39 11.14
N ILE A 64 -4.13 -2.71 11.68
CA ILE A 64 -4.47 -4.08 12.09
C ILE A 64 -4.59 -4.98 10.85
N TRP A 65 -5.32 -4.52 9.83
CA TRP A 65 -5.45 -5.23 8.57
C TRP A 65 -4.13 -5.30 7.81
N GLY A 66 -3.36 -4.20 7.82
CA GLY A 66 -2.01 -4.12 7.25
C GLY A 66 -1.04 -5.09 7.90
N LEU A 67 -1.15 -5.34 9.20
CA LEU A 67 -0.32 -6.33 9.89
C LEU A 67 -0.51 -7.74 9.31
N PHE A 68 -1.75 -8.19 9.15
CA PHE A 68 -2.05 -9.50 8.56
C PHE A 68 -1.65 -9.56 7.08
N ASN A 69 -1.87 -8.48 6.32
CA ASN A 69 -1.43 -8.40 4.93
C ASN A 69 0.09 -8.55 4.81
N VAL A 70 0.87 -7.78 5.59
CA VAL A 70 2.35 -7.83 5.57
C VAL A 70 2.87 -9.19 5.99
N ILE A 71 2.30 -9.82 7.02
CA ILE A 71 2.70 -11.18 7.44
C ILE A 71 2.44 -12.18 6.31
N GLY A 72 1.25 -12.16 5.72
CA GLY A 72 0.93 -13.03 4.58
C GLY A 72 1.89 -12.81 3.40
N TYR A 73 2.17 -11.56 3.07
CA TYR A 73 3.11 -11.20 2.00
C TYR A 73 4.54 -11.69 2.27
N ILE A 74 5.03 -11.59 3.52
CA ILE A 74 6.35 -12.13 3.92
C ILE A 74 6.40 -13.64 3.66
N ILE A 75 5.34 -14.38 4.03
CA ILE A 75 5.30 -15.84 3.83
C ILE A 75 5.33 -16.17 2.33
N ILE A 76 4.50 -15.52 1.52
CA ILE A 76 4.45 -15.73 0.07
C ILE A 76 5.77 -15.36 -0.60
N ALA A 77 6.34 -14.22 -0.25
CA ALA A 77 7.64 -13.78 -0.78
C ALA A 77 8.77 -14.77 -0.40
N PHE A 78 8.75 -15.32 0.82
CA PHE A 78 9.71 -16.31 1.26
C PHE A 78 9.60 -17.63 0.48
N ILE A 79 8.37 -18.13 0.26
CA ILE A 79 8.12 -19.34 -0.55
C ILE A 79 8.65 -19.13 -1.98
N ASN A 80 8.43 -17.95 -2.57
CA ASN A 80 8.87 -17.59 -3.91
C ASN A 80 10.36 -17.17 -3.98
N LYS A 81 11.09 -17.23 -2.85
CA LYS A 81 12.52 -16.86 -2.76
C LYS A 81 12.81 -15.39 -3.11
N TYR A 82 11.85 -14.50 -2.95
CA TYR A 82 12.01 -13.05 -3.12
C TYR A 82 12.56 -12.43 -1.82
N TYR A 83 13.81 -12.78 -1.49
CA TYR A 83 14.41 -12.41 -0.20
C TYR A 83 14.51 -10.88 0.02
N GLY A 84 14.67 -10.09 -1.03
CA GLY A 84 14.65 -8.63 -0.95
C GLY A 84 13.29 -8.11 -0.45
N GLU A 85 12.20 -8.66 -0.96
CA GLU A 85 10.84 -8.36 -0.51
C GLU A 85 10.60 -8.83 0.93
N VAL A 86 11.10 -10.01 1.30
CA VAL A 86 11.04 -10.50 2.69
C VAL A 86 11.73 -9.51 3.63
N MET A 87 12.94 -9.05 3.29
CA MET A 87 13.69 -8.08 4.10
C MET A 87 12.96 -6.74 4.20
N LEU A 88 12.47 -6.19 3.09
CA LEU A 88 11.73 -4.92 3.07
C LEU A 88 10.47 -5.01 3.93
N ASN A 89 9.70 -6.07 3.78
CA ASN A 89 8.46 -6.26 4.53
C ASN A 89 8.73 -6.54 6.02
N ALA A 90 9.71 -7.40 6.35
CA ALA A 90 10.00 -7.76 7.74
C ALA A 90 10.69 -6.62 8.51
N LEU A 91 11.64 -5.91 7.89
CA LEU A 91 12.46 -4.89 8.57
C LEU A 91 11.87 -3.48 8.50
N TYR A 92 11.02 -3.19 7.53
CA TYR A 92 10.44 -1.87 7.35
C TYR A 92 8.90 -1.87 7.50
N TYR A 93 8.16 -2.63 6.67
CA TYR A 93 6.70 -2.54 6.69
C TYR A 93 6.09 -3.14 7.96
N LEU A 94 6.61 -4.24 8.48
CA LEU A 94 6.09 -4.87 9.70
C LEU A 94 6.25 -3.96 10.93
N PRO A 95 7.42 -3.41 11.24
CA PRO A 95 7.56 -2.42 12.33
C PRO A 95 6.70 -1.18 12.10
N SER A 96 6.53 -0.74 10.86
CA SER A 96 5.73 0.45 10.53
C SER A 96 4.23 0.27 10.87
N GLN A 97 3.70 -0.97 10.91
CA GLN A 97 2.32 -1.20 11.36
C GLN A 97 2.13 -0.80 12.84
N PHE A 98 3.07 -1.16 13.69
CA PHE A 98 3.01 -0.82 15.13
C PHE A 98 3.24 0.68 15.35
N ILE A 99 4.26 1.23 14.72
CA ILE A 99 4.61 2.66 14.82
C ILE A 99 3.43 3.51 14.31
N GLY A 100 2.88 3.16 13.15
CA GLY A 100 1.77 3.88 12.55
C GLY A 100 0.50 3.80 13.38
N TYR A 101 0.15 2.62 13.90
CA TYR A 101 -0.98 2.48 14.82
C TYR A 101 -0.86 3.40 16.02
N TYR A 102 0.33 3.43 16.67
CA TYR A 102 0.60 4.31 17.81
C TYR A 102 0.48 5.79 17.43
N LEU A 103 1.13 6.21 16.33
CA LEU A 103 1.11 7.60 15.88
C LEU A 103 -0.31 8.07 15.52
N TRP A 104 -1.07 7.23 14.81
CA TRP A 104 -2.43 7.58 14.42
C TRP A 104 -3.40 7.56 15.61
N ASN A 105 -3.22 6.64 16.55
CA ASN A 105 -4.00 6.63 17.79
C ASN A 105 -3.80 7.91 18.61
N LYS A 106 -2.55 8.39 18.72
CA LYS A 106 -2.21 9.64 19.44
C LYS A 106 -2.85 10.88 18.81
N HIS A 107 -3.10 10.87 17.50
CA HIS A 107 -3.60 12.01 16.74
C HIS A 107 -4.98 11.74 16.12
N GLU A 108 -5.76 10.87 16.73
CA GLU A 108 -7.12 10.59 16.32
C GLU A 108 -8.07 11.68 16.81
N ASN A 109 -8.87 12.23 15.92
CA ASN A 109 -9.95 13.15 16.29
C ASN A 109 -11.08 12.36 16.97
N LYS A 110 -11.30 12.60 18.25
CA LYS A 110 -12.29 11.87 19.07
C LYS A 110 -13.73 12.02 18.59
N LYS A 111 -14.07 13.09 17.83
CA LYS A 111 -15.42 13.31 17.29
C LYS A 111 -15.70 12.49 16.04
N THR A 112 -14.72 12.40 15.13
CA THR A 112 -14.88 11.73 13.82
C THR A 112 -14.26 10.35 13.80
N ASN A 113 -13.40 10.02 14.76
CA ASN A 113 -12.53 8.83 14.80
C ASN A 113 -11.67 8.71 13.52
N ASP A 114 -11.31 9.81 12.89
CA ASP A 114 -10.37 9.88 11.79
C ASP A 114 -9.04 10.46 12.28
N VAL A 115 -7.95 10.10 11.63
CA VAL A 115 -6.65 10.71 11.94
C VAL A 115 -6.62 12.17 11.48
N GLU A 116 -5.96 13.03 12.23
CA GLU A 116 -5.72 14.41 11.83
C GLU A 116 -4.67 14.45 10.72
N ALA A 117 -5.12 14.64 9.48
CA ALA A 117 -4.24 14.70 8.32
C ALA A 117 -3.52 16.04 8.23
N LYS A 118 -2.30 16.01 7.69
CA LYS A 118 -1.46 17.17 7.43
C LYS A 118 -1.32 17.41 5.93
N LYS A 119 -0.89 18.62 5.59
CA LYS A 119 -0.53 19.04 4.24
C LYS A 119 0.90 19.60 4.24
N LEU A 120 1.70 19.19 3.27
CA LEU A 120 3.02 19.80 3.05
C LEU A 120 2.87 21.23 2.52
N ASN A 121 3.76 22.12 2.97
CA ASN A 121 3.93 23.43 2.36
C ASN A 121 4.87 23.34 1.15
N LEU A 122 4.95 24.40 0.34
CA LEU A 122 5.76 24.41 -0.88
C LEU A 122 7.24 24.09 -0.62
N LYS A 123 7.82 24.62 0.47
CA LYS A 123 9.22 24.34 0.84
C LYS A 123 9.42 22.87 1.20
N GLN A 124 8.52 22.32 2.01
CA GLN A 124 8.57 20.89 2.40
C GLN A 124 8.41 19.99 1.18
N THR A 125 7.52 20.36 0.24
CA THR A 125 7.34 19.60 -1.01
C THR A 125 8.61 19.64 -1.86
N ALA A 126 9.27 20.79 -2.00
CA ALA A 126 10.53 20.89 -2.74
C ALA A 126 11.64 20.05 -2.08
N VAL A 127 11.77 20.12 -0.75
CA VAL A 127 12.73 19.29 0.00
C VAL A 127 12.42 17.79 -0.19
N LEU A 128 11.15 17.41 -0.12
CA LEU A 128 10.73 16.02 -0.35
C LEU A 128 11.12 15.52 -1.74
N LEU A 129 10.88 16.32 -2.78
CA LEU A 129 11.23 15.94 -4.15
C LEU A 129 12.74 15.76 -4.33
N VAL A 130 13.55 16.70 -3.81
CA VAL A 130 15.01 16.61 -3.87
C VAL A 130 15.51 15.39 -3.07
N ALA A 131 14.99 15.18 -1.86
CA ALA A 131 15.35 14.04 -1.03
C ALA A 131 14.97 12.71 -1.71
N THR A 132 13.79 12.65 -2.34
CA THR A 132 13.34 11.45 -3.08
C THR A 132 14.28 11.15 -4.23
N ALA A 133 14.65 12.16 -5.04
CA ALA A 133 15.57 11.98 -6.14
C ALA A 133 16.97 11.53 -5.65
N ALA A 134 17.47 12.12 -4.56
CA ALA A 134 18.76 11.72 -3.96
C ALA A 134 18.72 10.28 -3.43
N CYS A 135 17.62 9.85 -2.77
CA CYS A 135 17.47 8.48 -2.29
C CYS A 135 17.41 7.48 -3.45
N ILE A 136 16.66 7.79 -4.51
CA ILE A 136 16.59 6.94 -5.72
C ILE A 136 17.99 6.79 -6.34
N PHE A 137 18.71 7.91 -6.53
CA PHE A 137 20.03 7.87 -7.10
C PHE A 137 21.04 7.11 -6.23
N GLY A 138 21.04 7.37 -4.91
CA GLY A 138 21.91 6.68 -3.97
C GLY A 138 21.64 5.16 -3.93
N TYR A 139 20.37 4.75 -3.89
CA TYR A 139 20.00 3.33 -3.89
C TYR A 139 20.30 2.66 -5.24
N LYS A 140 20.12 3.38 -6.37
CA LYS A 140 20.55 2.93 -7.69
C LYS A 140 22.03 2.60 -7.72
N LEU A 141 22.91 3.46 -7.17
CA LEU A 141 24.33 3.20 -7.12
C LEU A 141 24.67 1.92 -6.35
N ILE A 142 23.95 1.65 -5.24
CA ILE A 142 24.12 0.42 -4.49
C ILE A 142 23.70 -0.79 -5.32
N LEU A 143 22.55 -0.72 -6.01
CA LEU A 143 22.09 -1.81 -6.87
C LEU A 143 23.00 -2.07 -8.05
N ASP A 144 23.58 -1.02 -8.66
CA ASP A 144 24.58 -1.15 -9.73
C ASP A 144 25.83 -1.87 -9.25
N LEU A 145 26.32 -1.54 -8.04
CA LEU A 145 27.49 -2.21 -7.44
C LEU A 145 27.23 -3.69 -7.12
N LEU A 146 25.95 -4.05 -6.87
CA LEU A 146 25.53 -5.44 -6.62
C LEU A 146 25.24 -6.22 -7.92
N GLY A 147 25.37 -5.58 -9.10
CA GLY A 147 25.14 -6.20 -10.41
C GLY A 147 23.64 -6.33 -10.76
N GLY A 148 22.79 -5.47 -10.21
CA GLY A 148 21.35 -5.47 -10.49
C GLY A 148 21.01 -5.12 -11.92
N ASN A 149 19.92 -5.69 -12.45
CA ASN A 149 19.32 -5.30 -13.72
C ASN A 149 18.19 -4.27 -13.47
N ASN A 150 17.98 -3.33 -14.41
CA ASN A 150 16.95 -2.29 -14.29
C ASN A 150 16.98 -1.48 -12.99
N THR A 151 18.15 -1.23 -12.46
CA THR A 151 18.40 -0.62 -11.14
C THR A 151 17.68 0.71 -10.93
N ILE A 152 17.42 1.47 -12.01
CA ILE A 152 16.69 2.75 -11.91
C ILE A 152 15.19 2.52 -11.56
N LEU A 153 14.55 1.54 -12.17
CA LEU A 153 13.13 1.23 -11.88
C LEU A 153 12.98 0.62 -10.49
N ASP A 154 13.85 -0.32 -10.12
CA ASP A 154 13.85 -0.94 -8.80
C ASP A 154 14.11 0.08 -7.69
N SER A 155 15.10 0.96 -7.88
CA SER A 155 15.37 2.01 -6.90
C SER A 155 14.25 3.04 -6.80
N ALA A 156 13.65 3.42 -7.93
CA ALA A 156 12.54 4.36 -7.94
C ALA A 156 11.32 3.77 -7.22
N SER A 157 10.89 2.55 -7.57
CA SER A 157 9.73 1.90 -6.94
C SER A 157 9.94 1.70 -5.44
N THR A 158 11.09 1.19 -5.03
CA THR A 158 11.41 0.95 -3.62
C THR A 158 11.47 2.25 -2.81
N MET A 159 12.22 3.25 -3.28
CA MET A 159 12.39 4.50 -2.53
C MET A 159 11.11 5.32 -2.48
N ILE A 160 10.34 5.39 -3.57
CA ILE A 160 9.05 6.08 -3.56
C ILE A 160 8.08 5.37 -2.60
N SER A 161 8.03 4.04 -2.55
CA SER A 161 7.19 3.27 -1.63
C SER A 161 7.55 3.51 -0.16
N ILE A 162 8.84 3.52 0.17
CA ILE A 162 9.33 3.83 1.53
C ILE A 162 8.94 5.26 1.93
N ILE A 163 9.11 6.23 1.04
CA ILE A 163 8.77 7.62 1.30
C ILE A 163 7.25 7.80 1.41
N ALA A 164 6.46 7.16 0.54
CA ALA A 164 5.00 7.19 0.60
C ALA A 164 4.50 6.63 1.95
N ASN A 165 5.00 5.47 2.38
CA ASN A 165 4.65 4.88 3.65
C ASN A 165 5.11 5.75 4.84
N SER A 166 6.29 6.38 4.77
CA SER A 166 6.77 7.32 5.80
C SER A 166 5.85 8.55 5.91
N LEU A 167 5.41 9.11 4.79
CA LEU A 167 4.42 10.19 4.76
C LEU A 167 3.06 9.74 5.33
N MET A 168 2.66 8.48 5.09
CA MET A 168 1.47 7.89 5.67
C MET A 168 1.57 7.81 7.20
N LEU A 169 2.69 7.31 7.74
CA LEU A 169 2.94 7.27 9.17
C LEU A 169 2.86 8.65 9.80
N LEU A 170 3.43 9.67 9.15
CA LEU A 170 3.44 11.07 9.57
C LEU A 170 2.14 11.82 9.26
N ARG A 171 1.18 11.15 8.63
CA ARG A 171 -0.18 11.65 8.31
C ARG A 171 -0.22 12.76 7.27
N TYR A 172 0.73 12.78 6.32
CA TYR A 172 0.71 13.72 5.21
C TYR A 172 -0.14 13.18 4.06
N ARG A 173 -1.06 14.01 3.54
CA ARG A 173 -1.94 13.62 2.42
C ARG A 173 -1.16 13.36 1.13
N GLU A 174 0.02 13.97 0.98
CA GLU A 174 0.87 13.86 -0.21
C GLU A 174 1.38 12.43 -0.44
N GLN A 175 1.30 11.55 0.55
CA GLN A 175 1.53 10.11 0.38
C GLN A 175 0.74 9.54 -0.81
N TRP A 176 -0.51 10.00 -0.99
CA TRP A 176 -1.40 9.48 -2.03
C TRP A 176 -0.91 9.80 -3.43
N LEU A 177 -0.23 10.95 -3.64
CA LEU A 177 0.38 11.28 -4.93
C LEU A 177 1.49 10.29 -5.29
N LEU A 178 2.27 9.86 -4.30
CA LEU A 178 3.32 8.87 -4.51
C LEU A 178 2.72 7.48 -4.79
N TRP A 179 1.68 7.08 -4.05
CA TRP A 179 0.96 5.83 -4.33
C TRP A 179 0.33 5.84 -5.73
N ILE A 180 -0.30 6.94 -6.17
CA ILE A 180 -0.83 7.07 -7.54
C ILE A 180 0.27 6.83 -8.59
N ILE A 181 1.47 7.41 -8.40
CA ILE A 181 2.60 7.22 -9.33
C ILE A 181 3.03 5.76 -9.38
N ILE A 182 3.18 5.11 -8.22
CA ILE A 182 3.58 3.70 -8.13
C ILE A 182 2.52 2.81 -8.78
N ASP A 183 1.25 3.00 -8.43
CA ASP A 183 0.15 2.19 -8.95
C ASP A 183 0.03 2.32 -10.47
N MET A 184 0.20 3.54 -11.03
CA MET A 184 0.22 3.73 -12.50
C MET A 184 1.37 2.99 -13.16
N ILE A 185 2.57 3.07 -12.62
CA ILE A 185 3.74 2.36 -13.15
C ILE A 185 3.47 0.85 -13.11
N THR A 186 2.95 0.35 -11.99
CA THR A 186 2.69 -1.07 -11.79
C THR A 186 1.59 -1.59 -12.72
N VAL A 187 0.51 -0.83 -12.93
CA VAL A 187 -0.54 -1.18 -13.91
C VAL A 187 0.06 -1.31 -15.31
N VAL A 188 0.89 -0.36 -15.74
CA VAL A 188 1.55 -0.42 -17.06
C VAL A 188 2.47 -1.64 -17.15
N MET A 189 3.26 -1.93 -16.12
CA MET A 189 4.13 -3.12 -16.09
C MET A 189 3.33 -4.41 -16.29
N TRP A 190 2.21 -4.59 -15.59
CA TRP A 190 1.39 -5.79 -15.71
C TRP A 190 0.64 -5.89 -17.04
N ILE A 191 0.27 -4.77 -17.66
CA ILE A 191 -0.26 -4.76 -19.04
C ILE A 191 0.79 -5.31 -20.01
N LEU A 192 2.06 -4.90 -19.90
CA LEU A 192 3.14 -5.36 -20.76
C LEU A 192 3.43 -6.86 -20.59
N VAL A 193 3.30 -7.38 -19.38
CA VAL A 193 3.44 -8.82 -19.07
C VAL A 193 2.18 -9.62 -19.48
N LYS A 194 1.07 -8.93 -19.83
CA LYS A 194 -0.24 -9.50 -20.15
C LYS A 194 -0.90 -10.28 -19.00
N ASP A 195 -0.56 -9.94 -17.76
CA ASP A 195 -1.23 -10.45 -16.58
C ASP A 195 -2.41 -9.53 -16.21
N PHE A 196 -3.57 -9.78 -16.84
CA PHE A 196 -4.77 -8.97 -16.66
C PHE A 196 -5.37 -9.04 -15.25
N ILE A 197 -4.95 -10.02 -14.48
CA ILE A 197 -5.37 -10.21 -13.11
C ILE A 197 -4.70 -9.18 -12.22
N MET A 198 -3.38 -9.13 -12.30
CA MET A 198 -2.60 -8.11 -11.61
C MET A 198 -2.98 -6.71 -12.10
N VAL A 199 -3.23 -6.51 -13.40
CA VAL A 199 -3.77 -5.24 -13.92
C VAL A 199 -5.03 -4.83 -13.18
N THR A 200 -5.98 -5.75 -12.99
CA THR A 200 -7.25 -5.43 -12.33
C THR A 200 -7.04 -5.07 -10.86
N MET A 201 -6.22 -5.84 -10.14
CA MET A 201 -5.92 -5.58 -8.73
C MET A 201 -5.27 -4.20 -8.54
N TRP A 202 -4.22 -3.91 -9.33
CA TRP A 202 -3.52 -2.62 -9.24
C TRP A 202 -4.37 -1.46 -9.73
N ALA A 203 -5.28 -1.68 -10.69
CA ALA A 203 -6.27 -0.67 -11.08
C ALA A 203 -7.23 -0.33 -9.93
N VAL A 204 -7.66 -1.32 -9.12
CA VAL A 204 -8.47 -1.07 -7.92
C VAL A 204 -7.68 -0.25 -6.89
N TYR A 205 -6.40 -0.54 -6.69
CA TYR A 205 -5.54 0.23 -5.78
C TYR A 205 -5.33 1.66 -6.28
N LEU A 206 -5.12 1.86 -7.58
CA LEU A 206 -5.03 3.18 -8.19
C LEU A 206 -6.32 4.01 -7.98
N ILE A 207 -7.48 3.39 -8.20
CA ILE A 207 -8.78 4.02 -7.93
C ILE A 207 -8.89 4.39 -6.44
N ASN A 208 -8.49 3.49 -5.54
CA ASN A 208 -8.47 3.78 -4.11
C ASN A 208 -7.47 4.90 -3.74
N ALA A 209 -6.34 5.02 -4.43
CA ALA A 209 -5.37 6.08 -4.18
C ALA A 209 -5.92 7.47 -4.56
N PHE A 210 -6.64 7.61 -5.69
CA PHE A 210 -7.36 8.84 -6.01
C PHE A 210 -8.45 9.17 -4.99
N TYR A 211 -9.23 8.17 -4.58
CA TYR A 211 -10.25 8.32 -3.55
C TYR A 211 -9.62 8.74 -2.20
N GLY A 212 -8.50 8.14 -1.82
CA GLY A 212 -7.74 8.47 -0.62
C GLY A 212 -7.23 9.92 -0.65
N TYR A 213 -6.64 10.37 -1.76
CA TYR A 213 -6.19 11.75 -1.91
C TYR A 213 -7.35 12.76 -1.75
N TYR A 214 -8.49 12.47 -2.35
CA TYR A 214 -9.68 13.31 -2.21
C TYR A 214 -10.17 13.37 -0.76
N ASN A 215 -10.31 12.24 -0.08
CA ASN A 215 -10.75 12.18 1.30
C ASN A 215 -9.76 12.89 2.24
N TRP A 216 -8.47 12.63 2.09
CA TRP A 216 -7.44 13.25 2.94
C TRP A 216 -7.33 14.75 2.72
N THR A 217 -7.64 15.23 1.51
CA THR A 217 -7.73 16.67 1.26
C THR A 217 -8.87 17.31 2.05
N LYS A 218 -9.98 16.59 2.26
CA LYS A 218 -11.09 17.05 3.11
C LYS A 218 -10.74 16.99 4.59
N ILE A 219 -10.05 15.93 5.03
CA ILE A 219 -9.63 15.77 6.42
C ILE A 219 -8.62 16.85 6.81
N ALA A 220 -7.65 17.15 5.94
CA ALA A 220 -6.61 18.14 6.18
C ALA A 220 -7.09 19.62 6.13
N LYS A 221 -8.32 19.87 5.68
CA LYS A 221 -8.95 21.21 5.69
C LYS A 221 -9.77 21.48 6.95
N LYS A 222 -10.03 20.46 7.76
CA LYS A 222 -10.75 20.55 9.05
C LYS A 222 -9.79 20.92 10.18
#